data_c5efb7e22678acc7a37f63e8c3e26673
#
_entry.id   c5efb7e22678acc7a37f63e8c3e26673
#
_cell.length_a   1.000
_cell.length_b   1.000
_cell.length_c   1.000
_cell.angle_alpha   90.00
_cell.angle_beta   90.00
_cell.angle_gamma   90.00
#
_symmetry.space_group_name_H-M   'P 1'
#
loop_
_entity.id
_entity.type
_entity.pdbx_description
1 polymer ?
#
loop_
_entity_poly.entity_id
_entity_poly.type
_entity_poly.pdbx_seq_one_letter_code
_entity_poly.pdbx_strand_id
1 'polypeptide(L)'
;MRVARPADFAAVRSFYDELIEDLLKRPHHPMWSRDGHPSDDYLRAAVEGGELWLAEQGGEVAGAMVVNHAANDGYKGVPWQVQAEPEQVVIVHAFGVSPRHQGQGLGSAMMRETIDRCRAAGDKAMRLDLIDLNRPAEKVYLKLGFAHCASVELYYEEVDWQLFHMFELSL
;
A
#
# COMPACT_ATOMS: atom_id res chain seq x y z
N MET A 1 3.58 -11.81 -9.09
CA MET A 1 3.89 -10.36 -9.20
C MET A 1 5.32 -10.13 -9.68
N ARG A 2 5.63 -8.94 -10.20
CA ARG A 2 6.97 -8.50 -10.56
C ARG A 2 7.22 -7.04 -10.14
N VAL A 3 8.48 -6.66 -10.06
CA VAL A 3 8.87 -5.25 -9.90
C VAL A 3 8.60 -4.49 -11.21
N ALA A 4 8.09 -3.27 -11.11
CA ALA A 4 7.91 -2.38 -12.24
C ALA A 4 9.26 -1.91 -12.81
N ARG A 5 9.28 -1.65 -14.10
CA ARG A 5 10.42 -1.09 -14.82
C ARG A 5 10.08 0.33 -15.30
N PRO A 6 11.05 1.18 -15.60
CA PRO A 6 10.77 2.52 -16.12
C PRO A 6 9.81 2.55 -17.32
N ALA A 7 9.86 1.54 -18.19
CA ALA A 7 8.94 1.40 -19.34
C ALA A 7 7.47 1.14 -18.93
N ASP A 8 7.22 0.66 -17.70
CA ASP A 8 5.88 0.40 -17.21
C ASP A 8 5.17 1.66 -16.68
N PHE A 9 5.90 2.78 -16.52
CA PHE A 9 5.37 3.97 -15.84
C PHE A 9 4.03 4.46 -16.40
N ALA A 10 3.89 4.53 -17.72
CA ALA A 10 2.65 4.97 -18.35
C ALA A 10 1.47 4.06 -18.00
N ALA A 11 1.68 2.74 -17.97
CA ALA A 11 0.65 1.77 -17.58
C ALA A 11 0.31 1.85 -16.09
N VAL A 12 1.33 2.06 -15.24
CA VAL A 12 1.16 2.29 -13.79
C VAL A 12 0.33 3.54 -13.55
N ARG A 13 0.65 4.66 -14.21
CA ARG A 13 -0.10 5.90 -14.04
C ARG A 13 -1.55 5.75 -14.48
N SER A 14 -1.76 5.14 -15.66
CA SER A 14 -3.12 4.86 -16.15
C SER A 14 -3.93 3.98 -15.19
N PHE A 15 -3.30 2.99 -14.58
CA PHE A 15 -3.92 2.14 -13.55
C PHE A 15 -4.37 2.95 -12.34
N TYR A 16 -3.50 3.84 -11.80
CA TYR A 16 -3.88 4.67 -10.65
C TYR A 16 -4.94 5.71 -11.01
N ASP A 17 -4.90 6.29 -12.22
CA ASP A 17 -5.93 7.22 -12.69
C ASP A 17 -7.32 6.56 -12.72
N GLU A 18 -7.42 5.36 -13.34
CA GLU A 18 -8.67 4.58 -13.37
C GLU A 18 -9.15 4.21 -11.96
N LEU A 19 -8.23 3.80 -11.09
CA LEU A 19 -8.55 3.45 -9.72
C LEU A 19 -9.06 4.65 -8.91
N ILE A 20 -8.40 5.81 -9.03
CA ILE A 20 -8.80 7.05 -8.36
C ILE A 20 -10.19 7.48 -8.83
N GLU A 21 -10.44 7.48 -10.14
CA GLU A 21 -11.77 7.82 -10.69
C GLU A 21 -12.90 6.94 -10.14
N ASP A 22 -12.62 5.65 -9.93
CA ASP A 22 -13.58 4.72 -9.33
C ASP A 22 -13.74 4.95 -7.83
N LEU A 23 -12.64 5.17 -7.11
CA LEU A 23 -12.65 5.44 -5.67
C LEU A 23 -13.44 6.70 -5.32
N LEU A 24 -13.32 7.78 -6.09
CA LEU A 24 -14.05 9.04 -5.87
C LEU A 24 -15.57 8.89 -5.96
N LYS A 25 -16.08 7.82 -6.58
CA LYS A 25 -17.51 7.49 -6.63
C LYS A 25 -18.02 6.77 -5.37
N ARG A 26 -17.11 6.41 -4.46
CA ARG A 26 -17.42 5.60 -3.27
C ARG A 26 -17.46 6.47 -2.00
N PRO A 27 -18.33 6.16 -1.03
CA PRO A 27 -18.41 6.93 0.22
C PRO A 27 -17.19 6.71 1.15
N HIS A 28 -16.42 5.65 0.93
CA HIS A 28 -15.27 5.26 1.73
C HIS A 28 -14.09 4.97 0.80
N HIS A 29 -13.10 5.86 0.81
CA HIS A 29 -11.92 5.76 -0.06
C HIS A 29 -10.69 6.38 0.65
N PRO A 30 -9.45 6.09 0.17
CA PRO A 30 -8.21 6.53 0.81
C PRO A 30 -7.86 8.00 0.59
N MET A 31 -8.78 8.85 0.15
CA MET A 31 -8.56 10.26 -0.20
C MET A 31 -7.51 10.48 -1.30
N TRP A 32 -7.28 9.50 -2.14
CA TRP A 32 -6.37 9.62 -3.28
C TRP A 32 -6.94 10.57 -4.33
N SER A 33 -6.03 11.32 -4.97
CA SER A 33 -6.39 12.22 -6.06
C SER A 33 -5.27 12.24 -7.11
N ARG A 34 -5.62 12.64 -8.34
CA ARG A 34 -4.64 12.69 -9.43
C ARG A 34 -3.52 13.70 -9.19
N ASP A 35 -3.87 14.84 -8.59
CA ASP A 35 -2.93 15.93 -8.30
C ASP A 35 -2.29 15.82 -6.91
N GLY A 36 -2.63 14.76 -6.14
CA GLY A 36 -2.09 14.45 -4.83
C GLY A 36 -1.45 13.07 -4.79
N HIS A 37 -1.90 12.21 -3.88
CA HIS A 37 -1.31 10.87 -3.71
C HIS A 37 -2.09 9.80 -4.48
N PRO A 38 -1.39 8.85 -5.14
CA PRO A 38 0.04 8.84 -5.43
C PRO A 38 0.38 9.76 -6.60
N SER A 39 1.31 10.71 -6.39
CA SER A 39 1.76 11.66 -7.39
C SER A 39 2.66 10.99 -8.46
N ASP A 40 2.85 11.67 -9.60
CA ASP A 40 3.75 11.20 -10.64
C ASP A 40 5.19 11.04 -10.13
N ASP A 41 5.68 12.01 -9.36
CA ASP A 41 7.04 11.99 -8.82
C ASP A 41 7.22 10.84 -7.82
N TYR A 42 6.21 10.62 -6.94
CA TYR A 42 6.20 9.48 -6.02
C TYR A 42 6.27 8.14 -6.77
N LEU A 43 5.42 7.96 -7.78
CA LEU A 43 5.40 6.71 -8.57
C LEU A 43 6.68 6.51 -9.38
N ARG A 44 7.27 7.60 -9.94
CA ARG A 44 8.56 7.51 -10.65
C ARG A 44 9.68 7.09 -9.71
N ALA A 45 9.79 7.73 -8.55
CA ALA A 45 10.79 7.37 -7.55
C ALA A 45 10.65 5.90 -7.12
N ALA A 46 9.43 5.43 -6.87
CA ALA A 46 9.18 4.04 -6.50
C ALA A 46 9.53 3.04 -7.63
N VAL A 47 9.30 3.40 -8.89
CA VAL A 47 9.71 2.57 -10.05
C VAL A 47 11.23 2.55 -10.19
N GLU A 48 11.90 3.70 -10.09
CA GLU A 48 13.36 3.82 -10.19
C GLU A 48 14.07 3.13 -9.02
N GLY A 49 13.49 3.20 -7.82
CA GLY A 49 13.97 2.51 -6.63
C GLY A 49 13.73 1.00 -6.62
N GLY A 50 12.96 0.47 -7.59
CA GLY A 50 12.58 -0.95 -7.61
C GLY A 50 11.58 -1.35 -6.51
N GLU A 51 10.87 -0.38 -5.97
CA GLU A 51 9.93 -0.51 -4.85
C GLU A 51 8.48 -0.72 -5.31
N LEU A 52 8.16 -0.38 -6.55
CA LEU A 52 6.80 -0.55 -7.10
C LEU A 52 6.62 -1.95 -7.68
N TRP A 53 5.67 -2.69 -7.13
CA TRP A 53 5.36 -4.06 -7.52
C TRP A 53 4.02 -4.13 -8.25
N LEU A 54 3.95 -4.93 -9.33
CA LEU A 54 2.78 -5.08 -10.19
C LEU A 54 2.25 -6.50 -10.20
N ALA A 55 0.92 -6.62 -10.28
CA ALA A 55 0.22 -7.79 -10.77
C ALA A 55 -0.38 -7.46 -12.14
N GLU A 56 -0.23 -8.36 -13.10
CA GLU A 56 -0.73 -8.20 -14.45
C GLU A 56 -1.74 -9.29 -14.78
N GLN A 57 -2.81 -8.95 -15.49
CA GLN A 57 -3.76 -9.88 -16.05
C GLN A 57 -4.17 -9.39 -17.45
N GLY A 58 -4.16 -10.29 -18.43
CA GLY A 58 -4.52 -9.95 -19.81
C GLY A 58 -3.61 -8.90 -20.47
N GLY A 59 -2.38 -8.71 -19.97
CA GLY A 59 -1.44 -7.70 -20.47
C GLY A 59 -1.64 -6.30 -19.89
N GLU A 60 -2.54 -6.13 -18.92
CA GLU A 60 -2.82 -4.86 -18.24
C GLU A 60 -2.40 -4.94 -16.76
N VAL A 61 -2.11 -3.78 -16.15
CA VAL A 61 -1.86 -3.68 -14.70
C VAL A 61 -3.17 -3.91 -13.96
N ALA A 62 -3.26 -5.05 -13.28
CA ALA A 62 -4.43 -5.44 -12.51
C ALA A 62 -4.35 -5.04 -11.04
N GLY A 63 -3.14 -4.81 -10.53
CA GLY A 63 -2.88 -4.29 -9.19
C GLY A 63 -1.46 -3.78 -9.05
N ALA A 64 -1.27 -2.84 -8.13
CA ALA A 64 0.03 -2.26 -7.82
C ALA A 64 0.15 -1.94 -6.33
N MET A 65 1.38 -1.90 -5.83
CA MET A 65 1.73 -1.45 -4.47
C MET A 65 3.17 -0.97 -4.45
N VAL A 66 3.50 -0.10 -3.51
CA VAL A 66 4.88 0.26 -3.18
C VAL A 66 5.28 -0.49 -1.91
N VAL A 67 6.45 -1.12 -1.94
CA VAL A 67 6.99 -1.95 -0.85
C VAL A 67 8.41 -1.51 -0.57
N ASN A 68 8.64 -0.89 0.59
CA ASN A 68 9.96 -0.38 1.00
C ASN A 68 10.11 -0.36 2.54
N HIS A 69 11.13 0.35 3.04
CA HIS A 69 11.39 0.51 4.49
C HIS A 69 11.18 1.95 4.97
N ALA A 70 10.54 2.81 4.17
CA ALA A 70 10.34 4.22 4.45
C ALA A 70 9.03 4.45 5.22
N ALA A 71 9.12 4.59 6.53
CA ALA A 71 7.98 4.88 7.40
C ALA A 71 7.75 6.39 7.55
N ASN A 72 6.49 6.83 7.69
CA ASN A 72 6.15 8.16 8.13
C ASN A 72 6.69 8.39 9.57
N ASP A 73 7.09 9.63 9.89
CA ASP A 73 7.61 9.98 11.22
C ASP A 73 6.65 9.63 12.37
N GLY A 74 5.35 9.68 12.15
CA GLY A 74 4.34 9.31 13.13
C GLY A 74 4.34 7.82 13.52
N TYR A 75 5.02 6.96 12.76
CA TYR A 75 5.22 5.56 13.11
C TYR A 75 6.09 5.36 14.36
N LYS A 76 6.96 6.34 14.71
CA LYS A 76 7.87 6.27 15.85
C LYS A 76 7.16 6.19 17.21
N GLY A 77 5.95 6.72 17.31
CA GLY A 77 5.15 6.71 18.55
C GLY A 77 4.18 5.56 18.70
N VAL A 78 4.08 4.68 17.71
CA VAL A 78 3.12 3.59 17.71
C VAL A 78 3.62 2.42 18.56
N PRO A 79 2.77 1.82 19.42
CA PRO A 79 3.16 0.67 20.25
C PRO A 79 3.20 -0.64 19.44
N TRP A 80 4.17 -0.72 18.53
CA TRP A 80 4.40 -1.90 17.70
C TRP A 80 4.71 -3.13 18.55
N GLN A 81 4.14 -4.29 18.16
CA GLN A 81 4.34 -5.55 18.87
C GLN A 81 5.71 -6.16 18.56
N VAL A 82 6.18 -6.00 17.30
CA VAL A 82 7.48 -6.50 16.88
C VAL A 82 8.55 -5.42 17.04
N GLN A 83 9.55 -5.71 17.87
CA GLN A 83 10.73 -4.86 17.99
C GLN A 83 11.74 -5.27 16.91
N ALA A 84 12.02 -4.36 15.98
CA ALA A 84 12.93 -4.60 14.86
C ALA A 84 13.58 -3.29 14.43
N GLU A 85 14.75 -3.40 13.83
CA GLU A 85 15.43 -2.25 13.22
C GLU A 85 14.66 -1.80 11.97
N PRO A 86 14.72 -0.51 11.58
CA PRO A 86 13.98 0.01 10.43
C PRO A 86 14.15 -0.82 9.16
N GLU A 87 15.35 -1.31 8.89
CA GLU A 87 15.72 -2.12 7.72
C GLU A 87 15.12 -3.53 7.74
N GLN A 88 14.54 -3.93 8.86
CA GLN A 88 13.85 -5.22 9.04
C GLN A 88 12.31 -5.06 9.04
N VAL A 89 11.83 -3.84 8.82
CA VAL A 89 10.40 -3.53 8.82
C VAL A 89 9.99 -3.07 7.43
N VAL A 90 9.15 -3.86 6.78
CA VAL A 90 8.59 -3.51 5.47
C VAL A 90 7.34 -2.66 5.66
N ILE A 91 7.24 -1.59 4.88
CA ILE A 91 6.05 -0.76 4.80
C ILE A 91 5.39 -0.94 3.44
N VAL A 92 4.07 -1.14 3.45
CA VAL A 92 3.27 -1.23 2.21
C VAL A 92 2.51 0.07 2.03
N HIS A 93 2.73 0.71 0.88
CA HIS A 93 2.08 1.97 0.51
C HIS A 93 1.33 1.83 -0.81
N ALA A 94 0.41 2.76 -1.05
CA ALA A 94 -0.28 2.93 -2.32
C ALA A 94 -0.84 1.62 -2.91
N PHE A 95 -1.29 0.69 -2.05
CA PHE A 95 -1.81 -0.59 -2.50
C PHE A 95 -3.20 -0.45 -3.12
N GLY A 96 -3.33 -0.88 -4.37
CA GLY A 96 -4.58 -0.86 -5.11
C GLY A 96 -4.78 -2.05 -6.03
N VAL A 97 -6.05 -2.32 -6.34
CA VAL A 97 -6.49 -3.32 -7.33
C VAL A 97 -7.44 -2.64 -8.30
N SER A 98 -7.21 -2.83 -9.60
CA SER A 98 -8.06 -2.27 -10.66
C SER A 98 -9.54 -2.60 -10.39
N PRO A 99 -10.45 -1.64 -10.60
CA PRO A 99 -11.89 -1.86 -10.45
C PRO A 99 -12.40 -3.11 -11.20
N ARG A 100 -11.79 -3.40 -12.35
CA ARG A 100 -12.13 -4.57 -13.18
C ARG A 100 -11.75 -5.92 -12.55
N HIS A 101 -10.84 -5.94 -11.55
CA HIS A 101 -10.32 -7.14 -10.92
C HIS A 101 -10.64 -7.22 -9.42
N GLN A 102 -11.39 -6.24 -8.88
CA GLN A 102 -11.82 -6.27 -7.48
C GLN A 102 -12.84 -7.40 -7.23
N GLY A 103 -12.93 -7.84 -5.97
CA GLY A 103 -13.85 -8.92 -5.56
C GLY A 103 -13.42 -10.34 -5.99
N GLN A 104 -12.34 -10.48 -6.77
CA GLN A 104 -11.84 -11.75 -7.29
C GLN A 104 -10.69 -12.34 -6.45
N GLY A 105 -10.37 -11.74 -5.31
CA GLY A 105 -9.31 -12.21 -4.41
C GLY A 105 -7.89 -11.75 -4.80
N LEU A 106 -7.71 -10.98 -5.88
CA LEU A 106 -6.39 -10.54 -6.36
C LEU A 106 -5.61 -9.77 -5.29
N GLY A 107 -6.24 -8.82 -4.60
CA GLY A 107 -5.56 -8.05 -3.55
C GLY A 107 -5.03 -8.94 -2.43
N SER A 108 -5.82 -9.93 -1.98
CA SER A 108 -5.36 -10.89 -0.97
C SER A 108 -4.24 -11.79 -1.49
N ALA A 109 -4.26 -12.16 -2.77
CA ALA A 109 -3.19 -12.95 -3.37
C ALA A 109 -1.89 -12.14 -3.46
N MET A 110 -1.96 -10.89 -3.89
CA MET A 110 -0.82 -9.96 -3.93
C MET A 110 -0.19 -9.80 -2.55
N MET A 111 -0.99 -9.50 -1.52
CA MET A 111 -0.48 -9.34 -0.15
C MET A 111 0.17 -10.63 0.38
N ARG A 112 -0.43 -11.82 0.17
CA ARG A 112 0.21 -13.09 0.57
C ARG A 112 1.54 -13.30 -0.10
N GLU A 113 1.64 -13.07 -1.40
CA GLU A 113 2.90 -13.19 -2.13
C GLU A 113 3.95 -12.20 -1.61
N THR A 114 3.54 -10.95 -1.29
CA THR A 114 4.43 -9.96 -0.69
C THR A 114 4.92 -10.40 0.69
N ILE A 115 4.02 -10.88 1.56
CA ILE A 115 4.34 -11.43 2.87
C ILE A 115 5.36 -12.56 2.76
N ASP A 116 5.14 -13.51 1.85
CA ASP A 116 6.04 -14.66 1.67
C ASP A 116 7.43 -14.24 1.18
N ARG A 117 7.50 -13.24 0.28
CA ARG A 117 8.78 -12.70 -0.21
C ARG A 117 9.55 -11.95 0.87
N CYS A 118 8.86 -11.13 1.67
CA CYS A 118 9.49 -10.39 2.77
C CYS A 118 10.00 -11.35 3.87
N ARG A 119 9.22 -12.38 4.21
CA ARG A 119 9.71 -13.45 5.11
C ARG A 119 10.96 -14.12 4.58
N ALA A 120 10.98 -14.46 3.30
CA ALA A 120 12.13 -15.09 2.66
C ALA A 120 13.35 -14.16 2.60
N ALA A 121 13.16 -12.85 2.57
CA ALA A 121 14.21 -11.83 2.66
C ALA A 121 14.77 -11.66 4.07
N GLY A 122 14.05 -12.12 5.11
CA GLY A 122 14.47 -12.03 6.52
C GLY A 122 13.89 -10.81 7.25
N ASP A 123 12.89 -10.14 6.66
CA ASP A 123 12.15 -9.09 7.34
C ASP A 123 11.38 -9.66 8.53
N LYS A 124 11.18 -8.85 9.57
CA LYS A 124 10.56 -9.27 10.83
C LYS A 124 9.13 -8.79 10.99
N ALA A 125 8.81 -7.68 10.37
CA ALA A 125 7.47 -7.11 10.43
C ALA A 125 7.09 -6.45 9.11
N MET A 126 5.82 -6.51 8.80
CA MET A 126 5.19 -5.70 7.75
C MET A 126 4.21 -4.75 8.40
N ARG A 127 4.32 -3.47 8.08
CA ARG A 127 3.44 -2.42 8.62
C ARG A 127 2.74 -1.66 7.50
N LEU A 128 1.61 -1.10 7.82
CA LEU A 128 0.87 -0.18 6.96
C LEU A 128 0.01 0.73 7.81
N ASP A 129 -0.33 1.86 7.24
CA ASP A 129 -1.37 2.74 7.75
C ASP A 129 -2.60 2.72 6.84
N LEU A 130 -3.73 3.02 7.42
CA LEU A 130 -5.00 3.05 6.74
C LEU A 130 -5.82 4.24 7.23
N ILE A 131 -6.13 5.17 6.35
CA ILE A 131 -7.01 6.29 6.71
C ILE A 131 -8.38 5.78 7.19
N ASP A 132 -8.92 6.38 8.23
CA ASP A 132 -10.17 5.94 8.90
C ASP A 132 -11.34 5.73 7.92
N LEU A 133 -11.37 6.46 6.82
CA LEU A 133 -12.41 6.34 5.80
C LEU A 133 -12.33 5.05 4.95
N ASN A 134 -11.20 4.34 4.94
CA ASN A 134 -11.01 3.17 4.05
C ASN A 134 -11.35 1.83 4.73
N ARG A 135 -12.53 1.73 5.30
CA ARG A 135 -13.04 0.51 5.99
C ARG A 135 -13.01 -0.79 5.18
N PRO A 136 -13.20 -0.78 3.84
CA PRO A 136 -13.09 -2.02 3.06
C PRO A 136 -11.71 -2.67 3.10
N ALA A 137 -10.63 -1.87 3.10
CA ALA A 137 -9.27 -2.38 3.16
C ALA A 137 -8.93 -2.98 4.55
N GLU A 138 -9.43 -2.40 5.63
CA GLU A 138 -9.26 -2.91 6.99
C GLU A 138 -9.63 -4.39 7.11
N LYS A 139 -10.79 -4.77 6.56
CA LYS A 139 -11.26 -6.17 6.59
C LYS A 139 -10.32 -7.13 5.88
N VAL A 140 -9.65 -6.66 4.82
CA VAL A 140 -8.67 -7.48 4.08
C VAL A 140 -7.43 -7.70 4.94
N TYR A 141 -6.88 -6.65 5.56
CA TYR A 141 -5.69 -6.75 6.39
C TYR A 141 -5.92 -7.63 7.63
N LEU A 142 -7.03 -7.45 8.33
CA LEU A 142 -7.38 -8.31 9.47
C LEU A 142 -7.48 -9.80 9.07
N LYS A 143 -8.08 -10.12 7.90
CA LYS A 143 -8.15 -11.49 7.39
C LYS A 143 -6.80 -12.08 7.01
N LEU A 144 -5.83 -11.24 6.70
CA LEU A 144 -4.45 -11.64 6.40
C LEU A 144 -3.58 -11.79 7.64
N GLY A 145 -4.13 -11.50 8.83
CA GLY A 145 -3.45 -11.67 10.11
C GLY A 145 -2.78 -10.39 10.63
N PHE A 146 -2.97 -9.26 9.98
CA PHE A 146 -2.51 -7.99 10.55
C PHE A 146 -3.28 -7.67 11.82
N ALA A 147 -2.55 -7.20 12.83
CA ALA A 147 -3.12 -6.68 14.08
C ALA A 147 -3.23 -5.16 14.02
N HIS A 148 -4.32 -4.60 14.50
CA HIS A 148 -4.44 -3.16 14.75
C HIS A 148 -3.62 -2.81 16.00
N CYS A 149 -2.67 -1.88 15.86
CA CYS A 149 -1.77 -1.48 16.94
C CYS A 149 -2.18 -0.17 17.61
N ALA A 150 -2.62 0.80 16.83
CA ALA A 150 -3.05 2.11 17.31
C ALA A 150 -3.88 2.86 16.27
N SER A 151 -4.54 3.92 16.71
CA SER A 151 -5.10 4.94 15.81
C SER A 151 -4.43 6.26 16.18
N VAL A 152 -3.80 6.89 15.21
CA VAL A 152 -2.99 8.11 15.40
C VAL A 152 -3.30 9.14 14.32
N GLU A 153 -3.15 10.41 14.64
CA GLU A 153 -3.16 11.46 13.63
C GLU A 153 -1.80 11.49 12.93
N LEU A 154 -1.81 11.34 11.61
CA LEU A 154 -0.63 11.48 10.77
C LEU A 154 -0.80 12.67 9.83
N TYR A 155 0.31 13.33 9.56
CA TYR A 155 0.40 14.36 8.54
C TYR A 155 0.92 13.78 7.23
N TYR A 156 0.18 13.98 6.18
CA TYR A 156 0.60 13.79 4.80
C TYR A 156 0.29 15.06 4.02
N GLU A 157 1.23 15.56 3.24
CA GLU A 157 1.11 16.85 2.52
C GLU A 157 -0.17 16.94 1.68
N GLU A 158 -0.59 15.81 1.10
CA GLU A 158 -1.74 15.75 0.20
C GLU A 158 -3.10 15.74 0.88
N VAL A 159 -3.16 15.39 2.17
CA VAL A 159 -4.42 15.22 2.90
C VAL A 159 -4.45 15.93 4.25
N ASP A 160 -3.36 16.64 4.61
CA ASP A 160 -3.20 17.30 5.91
C ASP A 160 -3.28 16.29 7.07
N TRP A 161 -3.60 16.73 8.29
CA TRP A 161 -3.76 15.87 9.45
C TRP A 161 -5.02 15.02 9.34
N GLN A 162 -4.87 13.70 9.34
CA GLN A 162 -5.96 12.74 9.29
C GLN A 162 -5.75 11.62 10.29
N LEU A 163 -6.84 11.00 10.73
CA LEU A 163 -6.80 9.81 11.58
C LEU A 163 -6.45 8.58 10.73
N PHE A 164 -5.38 7.90 11.13
CA PHE A 164 -4.95 6.65 10.53
C PHE A 164 -4.96 5.51 11.54
N HIS A 165 -5.33 4.33 11.08
CA HIS A 165 -5.23 3.08 11.81
C HIS A 165 -3.95 2.37 11.41
N MET A 166 -3.13 2.04 12.40
CA MET A 166 -1.82 1.44 12.23
C MET A 166 -1.91 -0.06 12.38
N PHE A 167 -1.44 -0.78 11.38
CA PHE A 167 -1.49 -2.24 11.35
C PHE A 167 -0.11 -2.85 11.24
N GLU A 168 0.10 -3.98 11.92
CA GLU A 168 1.33 -4.75 11.88
C GLU A 168 1.05 -6.24 11.69
N LEU A 169 1.91 -6.89 10.90
CA LEU A 169 1.99 -8.34 10.77
C LEU A 169 3.40 -8.78 11.15
N SER A 170 3.54 -9.72 12.08
CA SER A 170 4.80 -10.41 12.32
C SER A 170 5.12 -11.34 11.15
N LEU A 171 6.31 -11.24 10.59
CA LEU A 171 6.78 -12.02 9.45
C LEU A 171 7.54 -13.29 9.88
#